data_fc35c2225ff28227fb4b5dfb1b19c304
#
_entry.id   fc35c2225ff28227fb4b5dfb1b19c304
#
_cell.length_a   1.000
_cell.length_b   1.000
_cell.length_c   1.000
_cell.angle_alpha   90.00
_cell.angle_beta   90.00
_cell.angle_gamma   90.00
#
_symmetry.space_group_name_H-M   'P 1'
#
loop_
_entity.id
_entity.type
_entity.pdbx_description
1 polymer ?
#
loop_
_entity_poly.entity_id
_entity_poly.type
_entity_poly.pdbx_seq_one_letter_code
_entity_poly.pdbx_strand_id
1 'polypeptide(L)'
;MQLSTLTALSPLDGRYQDKVTPLRTIFSEFGLMKFRVAVEVRWLQKLASTADITEVPTFSMQANAFLDGIVANFNETDAARIKEIERTTNHDVKAVEYFLKEKIQNEVELVKVSEFIHFACTSEDINNLSHALMLSTARDEVILPEWKKLIDEITRLAEEYKTIPLLSRTHGQPASPSTVGKEMANVVYRLKRQFKQLQNAEILGKINGAVGNYNAHLSAYPNIDWHKFSEEFVTSLGIQWNPYTTQIEPHDYIAEFFDAVVRFNTIIIDFDRDLWGYIALNHFKQRTIAGEIGSSTMPHKVNPIDFENSEGNLGLANAVMTHLGQKLPISRWQRDLTDSTVLRNLGVGLGYCLIAYASTRKGMSKLEVNQPHLLEELNQNWEVLAEPIQTVMRRYGIEKPYEKLKELTRGKRVTEQAMREFIDKLDIPQEEKLRLQKLTPATYIGAAVELVEKLS
;
A
#
# COMPACT_ATOMS: atom_id res chain seq x y z
N MET A 1 2.79 -18.12 -31.47
CA MET A 1 3.53 -16.94 -30.95
C MET A 1 4.10 -17.33 -29.61
N GLN A 2 5.39 -17.21 -29.40
CA GLN A 2 6.01 -17.52 -28.10
C GLN A 2 5.71 -16.39 -27.10
N LEU A 3 5.60 -16.75 -25.80
CA LEU A 3 5.43 -15.78 -24.74
C LEU A 3 6.70 -14.92 -24.59
N SER A 4 6.51 -13.64 -24.65
CA SER A 4 7.55 -12.61 -24.42
C SER A 4 6.89 -11.36 -23.87
N THR A 5 7.67 -10.35 -23.50
CA THR A 5 7.12 -9.06 -23.03
C THR A 5 6.28 -8.34 -24.08
N LEU A 6 6.52 -8.59 -25.38
CA LEU A 6 5.72 -8.03 -26.47
C LEU A 6 4.42 -8.81 -26.73
N THR A 7 4.38 -10.08 -26.30
CA THR A 7 3.24 -10.98 -26.55
C THR A 7 2.48 -11.35 -25.27
N ALA A 8 2.95 -10.84 -24.12
CA ALA A 8 2.27 -11.01 -22.84
C ALA A 8 0.91 -10.33 -22.83
N LEU A 9 -0.12 -11.06 -22.38
CA LEU A 9 -1.49 -10.53 -22.28
C LEU A 9 -1.61 -9.56 -21.12
N SER A 10 -0.96 -9.84 -19.99
CA SER A 10 -0.92 -8.95 -18.85
C SER A 10 0.07 -7.82 -19.07
N PRO A 11 -0.32 -6.54 -18.90
CA PRO A 11 0.60 -5.42 -18.97
C PRO A 11 1.67 -5.45 -17.87
N LEU A 12 1.44 -6.15 -16.75
CA LEU A 12 2.43 -6.36 -15.68
C LEU A 12 3.65 -7.16 -16.18
N ASP A 13 3.42 -8.16 -17.05
CA ASP A 13 4.48 -8.99 -17.60
C ASP A 13 4.97 -8.52 -18.98
N GLY A 14 4.25 -7.55 -19.58
CA GLY A 14 4.60 -6.90 -20.83
C GLY A 14 5.17 -5.51 -20.61
N ARG A 15 4.36 -4.49 -20.90
CA ARG A 15 4.74 -3.06 -20.91
C ARG A 15 5.42 -2.58 -19.62
N TYR A 16 5.02 -3.10 -18.46
CA TYR A 16 5.46 -2.63 -17.14
C TYR A 16 6.35 -3.61 -16.39
N GLN A 17 6.88 -4.63 -17.08
CA GLN A 17 7.65 -5.71 -16.45
C GLN A 17 8.77 -5.22 -15.51
N ASP A 18 9.47 -4.16 -15.91
CA ASP A 18 10.60 -3.62 -15.14
C ASP A 18 10.15 -2.92 -13.84
N LYS A 19 8.90 -2.47 -13.78
CA LYS A 19 8.31 -1.79 -12.62
C LYS A 19 7.91 -2.76 -11.51
N VAL A 20 7.63 -4.02 -11.85
CA VAL A 20 7.13 -5.04 -10.93
C VAL A 20 8.15 -6.11 -10.57
N THR A 21 9.39 -5.95 -11.01
CA THR A 21 10.51 -6.88 -10.76
C THR A 21 10.63 -7.32 -9.28
N PRO A 22 10.51 -6.42 -8.26
CA PRO A 22 10.61 -6.83 -6.87
C PRO A 22 9.56 -7.86 -6.42
N LEU A 23 8.41 -7.93 -7.10
CA LEU A 23 7.33 -8.86 -6.75
C LEU A 23 7.47 -10.23 -7.43
N ARG A 24 8.33 -10.38 -8.44
CA ARG A 24 8.45 -11.64 -9.22
C ARG A 24 8.93 -12.81 -8.38
N THR A 25 9.93 -12.60 -7.53
CA THR A 25 10.47 -13.64 -6.65
C THR A 25 9.55 -14.00 -5.49
N ILE A 26 8.46 -13.24 -5.31
CA ILE A 26 7.48 -13.42 -4.24
C ILE A 26 6.19 -14.03 -4.80
N PHE A 27 5.56 -13.41 -5.80
CA PHE A 27 4.19 -13.75 -6.24
C PHE A 27 4.10 -14.50 -7.56
N SER A 28 5.21 -14.78 -8.24
CA SER A 28 5.19 -15.68 -9.40
C SER A 28 4.98 -17.14 -8.97
N GLU A 29 4.72 -18.00 -9.93
CA GLU A 29 4.68 -19.46 -9.70
C GLU A 29 6.00 -19.96 -9.09
N PHE A 30 7.14 -19.41 -9.54
CA PHE A 30 8.45 -19.64 -8.91
C PHE A 30 8.47 -19.23 -7.43
N GLY A 31 7.96 -18.04 -7.11
CA GLY A 31 7.88 -17.55 -5.74
C GLY A 31 7.06 -18.46 -4.84
N LEU A 32 5.87 -18.87 -5.27
CA LEU A 32 5.02 -19.78 -4.52
C LEU A 32 5.71 -21.12 -4.25
N MET A 33 6.36 -21.71 -5.28
CA MET A 33 7.12 -22.97 -5.10
C MET A 33 8.28 -22.80 -4.12
N LYS A 34 9.01 -21.69 -4.19
CA LYS A 34 10.10 -21.36 -3.25
C LYS A 34 9.61 -21.34 -1.79
N PHE A 35 8.49 -20.67 -1.53
CA PHE A 35 7.94 -20.62 -0.18
C PHE A 35 7.39 -21.98 0.29
N ARG A 36 6.77 -22.75 -0.59
CA ARG A 36 6.33 -24.13 -0.27
C ARG A 36 7.52 -25.02 0.13
N VAL A 37 8.61 -24.98 -0.64
CA VAL A 37 9.86 -25.69 -0.32
C VAL A 37 10.39 -25.26 1.04
N ALA A 38 10.40 -23.98 1.33
CA ALA A 38 10.84 -23.45 2.61
C ALA A 38 9.98 -24.00 3.77
N VAL A 39 8.66 -23.95 3.65
CA VAL A 39 7.73 -24.43 4.69
C VAL A 39 7.93 -25.94 4.95
N GLU A 40 7.98 -26.76 3.90
CA GLU A 40 8.19 -28.22 4.00
C GLU A 40 9.53 -28.55 4.70
N VAL A 41 10.60 -27.86 4.31
CA VAL A 41 11.93 -28.06 4.93
C VAL A 41 11.89 -27.66 6.41
N ARG A 42 11.31 -26.51 6.74
CA ARG A 42 11.21 -26.06 8.13
C ARG A 42 10.33 -27.00 8.97
N TRP A 43 9.27 -27.55 8.40
CA TRP A 43 8.44 -28.54 9.06
C TRP A 43 9.22 -29.81 9.39
N LEU A 44 9.95 -30.37 8.43
CA LEU A 44 10.81 -31.53 8.65
C LEU A 44 11.88 -31.28 9.73
N GLN A 45 12.52 -30.11 9.73
CA GLN A 45 13.50 -29.71 10.75
C GLN A 45 12.84 -29.58 12.15
N LYS A 46 11.62 -29.04 12.23
CA LYS A 46 10.88 -28.94 13.50
C LYS A 46 10.54 -30.34 14.04
N LEU A 47 10.10 -31.26 13.18
CA LEU A 47 9.86 -32.65 13.60
C LEU A 47 11.15 -33.28 14.17
N ALA A 48 12.28 -33.14 13.47
CA ALA A 48 13.57 -33.69 13.89
C ALA A 48 14.11 -33.07 15.19
N SER A 49 13.72 -31.86 15.52
CA SER A 49 14.14 -31.19 16.78
C SER A 49 13.28 -31.59 17.97
N THR A 50 12.26 -32.43 17.78
CA THR A 50 11.28 -32.80 18.82
C THR A 50 11.58 -34.19 19.37
N ALA A 51 11.98 -34.26 20.62
CA ALA A 51 12.45 -35.49 21.26
C ALA A 51 11.39 -36.61 21.30
N ASP A 52 10.10 -36.24 21.35
CA ASP A 52 8.97 -37.20 21.40
C ASP A 52 8.66 -37.84 20.03
N ILE A 53 9.30 -37.37 18.93
CA ILE A 53 9.18 -37.94 17.57
C ILE A 53 10.46 -38.78 17.33
N THR A 54 10.53 -39.94 17.94
CA THR A 54 11.75 -40.78 17.99
C THR A 54 12.12 -41.34 16.61
N GLU A 55 11.18 -41.44 15.68
CA GLU A 55 11.38 -41.92 14.30
C GLU A 55 12.10 -40.88 13.42
N VAL A 56 12.13 -39.62 13.86
CA VAL A 56 12.87 -38.55 13.18
C VAL A 56 13.99 -38.05 14.15
N PRO A 57 15.17 -38.67 14.13
CA PRO A 57 16.27 -38.26 15.02
C PRO A 57 16.67 -36.81 14.77
N THR A 58 17.18 -36.16 15.80
CA THR A 58 17.78 -34.82 15.69
C THR A 58 18.85 -34.82 14.59
N PHE A 59 18.71 -33.95 13.62
CA PHE A 59 19.63 -33.85 12.48
C PHE A 59 20.98 -33.30 12.88
N SER A 60 22.03 -33.84 12.29
CA SER A 60 23.38 -33.30 12.39
C SER A 60 23.43 -31.86 11.84
N MET A 61 24.49 -31.12 12.21
CA MET A 61 24.74 -29.78 11.63
C MET A 61 24.86 -29.85 10.11
N GLN A 62 25.42 -30.92 9.55
CA GLN A 62 25.58 -31.11 8.10
C GLN A 62 24.24 -31.34 7.44
N ALA A 63 23.36 -32.17 7.98
CA ALA A 63 22.03 -32.42 7.42
C ALA A 63 21.16 -31.15 7.46
N ASN A 64 21.19 -30.40 8.59
CA ASN A 64 20.51 -29.10 8.67
C ASN A 64 21.06 -28.10 7.65
N ALA A 65 22.38 -27.97 7.50
CA ALA A 65 22.98 -27.08 6.52
C ALA A 65 22.62 -27.48 5.08
N PHE A 66 22.51 -28.78 4.77
CA PHE A 66 22.05 -29.27 3.48
C PHE A 66 20.60 -28.85 3.20
N LEU A 67 19.69 -29.03 4.16
CA LEU A 67 18.29 -28.62 4.07
C LEU A 67 18.15 -27.09 3.90
N ASP A 68 18.91 -26.33 4.68
CA ASP A 68 18.96 -24.86 4.54
C ASP A 68 19.48 -24.45 3.16
N GLY A 69 20.45 -25.21 2.62
CA GLY A 69 20.98 -25.02 1.28
C GLY A 69 19.93 -25.23 0.16
N ILE A 70 19.00 -26.17 0.32
CA ILE A 70 17.89 -26.37 -0.62
C ILE A 70 17.02 -25.12 -0.70
N VAL A 71 16.71 -24.52 0.45
CA VAL A 71 15.88 -23.31 0.54
C VAL A 71 16.63 -22.09 0.00
N ALA A 72 17.87 -21.89 0.44
CA ALA A 72 18.65 -20.69 0.09
C ALA A 72 19.05 -20.63 -1.39
N ASN A 73 19.31 -21.79 -2.00
CA ASN A 73 19.76 -21.92 -3.39
C ASN A 73 18.65 -22.32 -4.37
N PHE A 74 17.37 -22.28 -3.94
CA PHE A 74 16.24 -22.59 -4.81
C PHE A 74 16.23 -21.67 -6.03
N ASN A 75 16.14 -22.27 -7.23
CA ASN A 75 16.31 -21.55 -8.49
C ASN A 75 15.31 -22.01 -9.56
N GLU A 76 15.33 -21.38 -10.74
CA GLU A 76 14.39 -21.68 -11.83
C GLU A 76 14.49 -23.12 -12.34
N THR A 77 15.67 -23.76 -12.27
CA THR A 77 15.83 -25.18 -12.64
C THR A 77 15.08 -26.08 -11.66
N ASP A 78 15.14 -25.77 -10.37
CA ASP A 78 14.40 -26.49 -9.35
C ASP A 78 12.88 -26.32 -9.53
N ALA A 79 12.43 -25.11 -9.82
CA ALA A 79 11.04 -24.82 -10.12
C ALA A 79 10.56 -25.57 -11.39
N ALA A 80 11.38 -25.59 -12.43
CA ALA A 80 11.10 -26.36 -13.65
C ALA A 80 10.97 -27.86 -13.36
N ARG A 81 11.82 -28.41 -12.47
CA ARG A 81 11.73 -29.83 -12.06
C ARG A 81 10.42 -30.09 -11.31
N ILE A 82 10.00 -29.25 -10.41
CA ILE A 82 8.70 -29.36 -9.72
C ILE A 82 7.56 -29.36 -10.74
N LYS A 83 7.58 -28.47 -11.73
CA LYS A 83 6.55 -28.42 -12.80
C LYS A 83 6.55 -29.65 -13.67
N GLU A 84 7.70 -30.27 -13.88
CA GLU A 84 7.79 -31.58 -14.62
C GLU A 84 7.12 -32.69 -13.81
N ILE A 85 7.38 -32.80 -12.52
CA ILE A 85 6.74 -33.75 -11.62
C ILE A 85 5.23 -33.52 -11.58
N GLU A 86 4.80 -32.26 -11.47
CA GLU A 86 3.40 -31.87 -11.44
C GLU A 86 2.61 -32.32 -12.68
N ARG A 87 3.23 -32.30 -13.87
CA ARG A 87 2.58 -32.78 -15.12
C ARG A 87 2.14 -34.25 -15.03
N THR A 88 2.83 -35.07 -14.24
CA THR A 88 2.51 -36.48 -14.04
C THR A 88 1.55 -36.67 -12.85
N THR A 89 1.77 -35.95 -11.77
CA THR A 89 0.99 -36.12 -10.53
C THR A 89 -0.35 -35.38 -10.56
N ASN A 90 -0.46 -34.36 -11.41
CA ASN A 90 -1.58 -33.41 -11.47
C ASN A 90 -1.91 -32.80 -10.09
N HIS A 91 -0.86 -32.59 -9.27
CA HIS A 91 -1.00 -32.07 -7.92
C HIS A 91 0.26 -31.26 -7.53
N ASP A 92 0.11 -29.96 -7.35
CA ASP A 92 1.21 -29.00 -7.19
C ASP A 92 1.99 -29.19 -5.87
N VAL A 93 1.32 -29.31 -4.72
CA VAL A 93 2.00 -29.50 -3.41
C VAL A 93 2.66 -30.89 -3.34
N LYS A 94 2.02 -31.93 -3.90
CA LYS A 94 2.61 -33.28 -3.96
C LYS A 94 3.88 -33.29 -4.83
N ALA A 95 3.92 -32.46 -5.86
CA ALA A 95 5.11 -32.33 -6.71
C ALA A 95 6.29 -31.71 -5.91
N VAL A 96 6.03 -30.79 -4.99
CA VAL A 96 7.06 -30.25 -4.06
C VAL A 96 7.58 -31.32 -3.13
N GLU A 97 6.71 -32.16 -2.55
CA GLU A 97 7.13 -33.30 -1.71
C GLU A 97 8.04 -34.26 -2.48
N TYR A 98 7.67 -34.67 -3.69
CA TYR A 98 8.51 -35.52 -4.50
C TYR A 98 9.85 -34.92 -4.91
N PHE A 99 9.85 -33.64 -5.25
CA PHE A 99 11.08 -32.88 -5.49
C PHE A 99 12.02 -32.89 -4.27
N LEU A 100 11.50 -32.67 -3.08
CA LEU A 100 12.30 -32.74 -1.86
C LEU A 100 12.84 -34.14 -1.60
N LYS A 101 12.04 -35.18 -1.81
CA LYS A 101 12.50 -36.58 -1.75
C LYS A 101 13.63 -36.85 -2.75
N GLU A 102 13.55 -36.34 -3.98
CA GLU A 102 14.64 -36.42 -4.95
C GLU A 102 15.90 -35.71 -4.46
N LYS A 103 15.77 -34.52 -3.87
CA LYS A 103 16.93 -33.75 -3.38
C LYS A 103 17.68 -34.44 -2.25
N ILE A 104 16.99 -35.12 -1.34
CA ILE A 104 17.58 -35.77 -0.17
C ILE A 104 17.99 -37.23 -0.41
N GLN A 105 17.72 -37.80 -1.58
CA GLN A 105 17.90 -39.26 -1.85
C GLN A 105 19.33 -39.77 -1.59
N ASN A 106 20.34 -38.93 -1.73
CA ASN A 106 21.75 -39.27 -1.52
C ASN A 106 22.29 -38.90 -0.14
N GLU A 107 21.46 -38.28 0.71
CA GLU A 107 21.82 -37.85 2.06
C GLU A 107 21.43 -38.95 3.04
N VAL A 108 22.42 -39.71 3.53
CA VAL A 108 22.23 -40.94 4.31
C VAL A 108 21.36 -40.73 5.56
N GLU A 109 21.43 -39.58 6.18
CA GLU A 109 20.63 -39.21 7.35
C GLU A 109 19.19 -38.89 6.93
N LEU A 110 19.02 -38.07 5.91
CA LEU A 110 17.72 -37.51 5.50
C LEU A 110 16.85 -38.52 4.73
N VAL A 111 17.46 -39.40 3.91
CA VAL A 111 16.68 -40.38 3.15
C VAL A 111 15.90 -41.34 4.04
N LYS A 112 16.40 -41.64 5.24
CA LYS A 112 15.73 -42.53 6.22
C LYS A 112 14.41 -41.94 6.73
N VAL A 113 14.27 -40.62 6.72
CA VAL A 113 13.08 -39.90 7.20
C VAL A 113 12.30 -39.24 6.06
N SER A 114 12.54 -39.67 4.82
CA SER A 114 11.90 -39.09 3.64
C SER A 114 10.36 -39.11 3.69
N GLU A 115 9.77 -40.12 4.39
CA GLU A 115 8.31 -40.21 4.56
C GLU A 115 7.74 -39.20 5.60
N PHE A 116 8.61 -38.49 6.32
CA PHE A 116 8.20 -37.40 7.20
C PHE A 116 8.16 -36.02 6.50
N ILE A 117 8.56 -35.94 5.22
CA ILE A 117 8.24 -34.78 4.39
C ILE A 117 6.71 -34.75 4.23
N HIS A 118 6.08 -33.59 4.47
CA HIS A 118 4.63 -33.42 4.47
C HIS A 118 3.88 -34.25 5.55
N PHE A 119 4.57 -34.67 6.62
CA PHE A 119 3.98 -35.55 7.64
C PHE A 119 2.80 -34.88 8.33
N ALA A 120 1.66 -35.61 8.36
CA ALA A 120 0.38 -35.21 8.96
C ALA A 120 -0.23 -33.91 8.38
N CYS A 121 0.38 -33.30 7.36
CA CYS A 121 -0.10 -32.09 6.71
C CYS A 121 -1.20 -32.37 5.70
N THR A 122 -2.04 -31.36 5.48
CA THR A 122 -2.81 -31.20 4.25
C THR A 122 -2.12 -30.15 3.37
N SER A 123 -2.42 -30.14 2.06
CA SER A 123 -1.82 -29.16 1.13
C SER A 123 -1.98 -27.71 1.62
N GLU A 124 -3.09 -27.41 2.29
CA GLU A 124 -3.34 -26.07 2.80
C GLU A 124 -2.52 -25.71 4.03
N ASP A 125 -1.99 -26.66 4.78
CA ASP A 125 -0.99 -26.37 5.82
C ASP A 125 0.25 -25.70 5.22
N ILE A 126 0.66 -26.17 4.04
CA ILE A 126 1.80 -25.63 3.30
C ILE A 126 1.42 -24.37 2.53
N ASN A 127 0.27 -24.35 1.84
CA ASN A 127 -0.18 -23.22 1.05
C ASN A 127 -0.44 -21.96 1.88
N ASN A 128 -1.18 -22.09 2.99
CA ASN A 128 -1.51 -20.91 3.79
C ASN A 128 -0.25 -20.27 4.38
N LEU A 129 0.69 -21.08 4.89
CA LEU A 129 1.96 -20.57 5.40
C LEU A 129 2.81 -19.93 4.29
N SER A 130 2.79 -20.52 3.09
CA SER A 130 3.49 -19.95 1.93
C SER A 130 2.90 -18.59 1.55
N HIS A 131 1.57 -18.48 1.43
CA HIS A 131 0.92 -17.20 1.12
C HIS A 131 1.13 -16.16 2.23
N ALA A 132 1.10 -16.58 3.50
CA ALA A 132 1.40 -15.70 4.63
C ALA A 132 2.84 -15.15 4.55
N LEU A 133 3.82 -16.00 4.28
CA LEU A 133 5.22 -15.58 4.09
C LEU A 133 5.40 -14.68 2.87
N MET A 134 4.71 -14.97 1.75
CA MET A 134 4.72 -14.11 0.56
C MET A 134 4.19 -12.72 0.89
N LEU A 135 3.07 -12.61 1.60
CA LEU A 135 2.47 -11.32 1.99
C LEU A 135 3.34 -10.58 3.01
N SER A 136 3.90 -11.27 4.00
CA SER A 136 4.84 -10.67 4.97
C SER A 136 6.06 -10.09 4.27
N THR A 137 6.70 -10.90 3.41
CA THR A 137 7.86 -10.46 2.62
C THR A 137 7.53 -9.26 1.74
N ALA A 138 6.41 -9.31 1.02
CA ALA A 138 5.97 -8.20 0.16
C ALA A 138 5.69 -6.92 0.97
N ARG A 139 5.02 -7.05 2.13
CA ARG A 139 4.77 -5.93 3.04
C ARG A 139 6.06 -5.25 3.45
N ASP A 140 7.00 -6.04 4.00
CA ASP A 140 8.15 -5.52 4.71
C ASP A 140 9.29 -5.10 3.77
N GLU A 141 9.49 -5.83 2.66
CA GLU A 141 10.60 -5.57 1.74
C GLU A 141 10.22 -4.70 0.54
N VAL A 142 8.93 -4.59 0.20
CA VAL A 142 8.50 -3.90 -1.02
C VAL A 142 7.50 -2.78 -0.73
N ILE A 143 6.34 -3.08 -0.12
CA ILE A 143 5.24 -2.11 -0.06
C ILE A 143 5.51 -1.01 0.96
N LEU A 144 5.89 -1.33 2.19
CA LEU A 144 6.20 -0.32 3.21
C LEU A 144 7.40 0.56 2.80
N PRO A 145 8.49 0.03 2.21
CA PRO A 145 9.56 0.86 1.66
C PRO A 145 9.10 1.82 0.55
N GLU A 146 8.23 1.38 -0.37
CA GLU A 146 7.70 2.26 -1.42
C GLU A 146 6.74 3.33 -0.85
N TRP A 147 5.89 2.96 0.11
CA TRP A 147 5.04 3.92 0.81
C TRP A 147 5.86 4.97 1.56
N LYS A 148 6.93 4.52 2.22
CA LYS A 148 7.83 5.44 2.91
C LYS A 148 8.43 6.47 1.95
N LYS A 149 8.91 6.04 0.78
CA LYS A 149 9.44 6.95 -0.25
C LYS A 149 8.41 7.99 -0.68
N LEU A 150 7.15 7.57 -0.94
CA LEU A 150 6.05 8.49 -1.28
C LEU A 150 5.79 9.50 -0.16
N ILE A 151 5.65 9.02 1.06
CA ILE A 151 5.41 9.87 2.24
C ILE A 151 6.55 10.88 2.43
N ASP A 152 7.79 10.44 2.33
CA ASP A 152 8.97 11.28 2.48
C ASP A 152 9.03 12.38 1.38
N GLU A 153 8.71 12.03 0.12
CA GLU A 153 8.70 12.98 -1.00
C GLU A 153 7.57 14.01 -0.86
N ILE A 154 6.36 13.59 -0.45
CA ILE A 154 5.25 14.54 -0.22
C ILE A 154 5.56 15.41 1.02
N THR A 155 6.19 14.85 2.06
CA THR A 155 6.63 15.61 3.24
C THR A 155 7.63 16.69 2.85
N ARG A 156 8.58 16.36 1.98
CA ARG A 156 9.53 17.35 1.45
C ARG A 156 8.83 18.50 0.73
N LEU A 157 7.82 18.21 -0.10
CA LEU A 157 7.02 19.24 -0.76
C LEU A 157 6.22 20.08 0.25
N ALA A 158 5.67 19.44 1.31
CA ALA A 158 4.97 20.16 2.37
C ALA A 158 5.89 21.17 3.05
N GLU A 159 7.11 20.79 3.41
CA GLU A 159 8.09 21.67 4.04
C GLU A 159 8.59 22.76 3.09
N GLU A 160 8.89 22.42 1.83
CA GLU A 160 9.38 23.36 0.82
C GLU A 160 8.36 24.48 0.54
N TYR A 161 7.07 24.14 0.54
CA TYR A 161 6.00 25.07 0.15
C TYR A 161 5.13 25.54 1.33
N LYS A 162 5.57 25.35 2.59
CA LYS A 162 4.78 25.66 3.79
C LYS A 162 4.36 27.12 3.92
N THR A 163 5.13 28.05 3.34
CA THR A 163 4.86 29.48 3.40
C THR A 163 4.21 30.05 2.13
N ILE A 164 3.99 29.23 1.10
CA ILE A 164 3.40 29.67 -0.16
C ILE A 164 1.88 29.70 -0.03
N PRO A 165 1.24 30.90 -0.01
CA PRO A 165 -0.19 31.00 0.15
C PRO A 165 -0.94 30.51 -1.09
N LEU A 166 -2.09 29.88 -0.87
CA LEU A 166 -2.96 29.30 -1.88
C LEU A 166 -4.40 29.71 -1.58
N LEU A 167 -5.13 30.15 -2.60
CA LEU A 167 -6.58 30.37 -2.51
C LEU A 167 -7.27 28.99 -2.49
N SER A 168 -7.90 28.65 -1.36
CA SER A 168 -8.65 27.40 -1.27
C SER A 168 -9.94 27.47 -2.10
N ARG A 169 -10.40 26.31 -2.53
CA ARG A 169 -11.67 26.18 -3.26
C ARG A 169 -12.56 25.16 -2.55
N THR A 170 -13.70 25.63 -2.04
CA THR A 170 -14.75 24.74 -1.55
C THR A 170 -15.90 24.76 -2.54
N HIS A 171 -16.42 23.61 -2.91
CA HIS A 171 -17.41 23.51 -4.00
C HIS A 171 -16.95 24.16 -5.31
N GLY A 172 -15.64 24.20 -5.57
CA GLY A 172 -15.03 24.84 -6.72
C GLY A 172 -14.99 26.37 -6.67
N GLN A 173 -15.48 27.01 -5.58
CA GLN A 173 -15.51 28.46 -5.42
C GLN A 173 -14.38 28.95 -4.50
N PRO A 174 -13.87 30.19 -4.71
CA PRO A 174 -12.91 30.82 -3.83
C PRO A 174 -13.37 30.79 -2.37
N ALA A 175 -12.46 30.39 -1.47
CA ALA A 175 -12.71 30.25 -0.05
C ALA A 175 -11.47 30.74 0.75
N SER A 176 -11.51 30.57 2.07
CA SER A 176 -10.43 30.97 2.97
C SER A 176 -9.08 30.45 2.50
N PRO A 177 -8.06 31.28 2.39
CA PRO A 177 -6.73 30.88 1.97
C PRO A 177 -6.07 29.86 2.90
N SER A 178 -5.19 29.05 2.32
CA SER A 178 -4.32 28.09 2.98
C SER A 178 -2.89 28.27 2.47
N THR A 179 -2.04 27.25 2.63
CA THR A 179 -0.76 27.19 1.95
C THR A 179 -0.61 25.89 1.15
N VAL A 180 0.16 25.92 0.07
CA VAL A 180 0.49 24.72 -0.73
C VAL A 180 1.06 23.61 0.18
N GLY A 181 1.97 23.96 1.09
CA GLY A 181 2.57 22.99 2.00
C GLY A 181 1.55 22.36 2.95
N LYS A 182 0.57 23.10 3.46
CA LYS A 182 -0.46 22.55 4.36
C LYS A 182 -1.38 21.56 3.60
N GLU A 183 -1.68 21.81 2.36
CA GLU A 183 -2.44 20.85 1.53
C GLU A 183 -1.67 19.54 1.36
N MET A 184 -0.36 19.59 1.09
CA MET A 184 0.52 18.41 1.07
C MET A 184 0.56 17.71 2.45
N ALA A 185 0.66 18.47 3.54
CA ALA A 185 0.70 17.94 4.90
C ALA A 185 -0.55 17.15 5.28
N ASN A 186 -1.73 17.55 4.81
CA ASN A 186 -2.97 16.81 4.98
C ASN A 186 -2.86 15.39 4.38
N VAL A 187 -2.32 15.28 3.17
CA VAL A 187 -2.11 14.00 2.49
C VAL A 187 -1.12 13.13 3.27
N VAL A 188 0.02 13.69 3.66
CA VAL A 188 1.05 12.98 4.45
C VAL A 188 0.46 12.40 5.74
N TYR A 189 -0.32 13.17 6.49
CA TYR A 189 -0.90 12.70 7.74
C TYR A 189 -1.87 11.53 7.52
N ARG A 190 -2.69 11.59 6.48
CA ARG A 190 -3.60 10.51 6.08
C ARG A 190 -2.82 9.23 5.70
N LEU A 191 -1.74 9.36 4.91
CA LEU A 191 -0.89 8.25 4.47
C LEU A 191 -0.13 7.60 5.64
N LYS A 192 0.46 8.39 6.56
CA LYS A 192 1.13 7.88 7.77
C LYS A 192 0.19 6.99 8.61
N ARG A 193 -1.10 7.32 8.69
CA ARG A 193 -2.09 6.49 9.37
C ARG A 193 -2.28 5.12 8.70
N GLN A 194 -2.35 5.08 7.36
CA GLN A 194 -2.47 3.82 6.62
C GLN A 194 -1.18 3.00 6.69
N PHE A 195 -0.02 3.66 6.62
CA PHE A 195 1.28 3.02 6.82
C PHE A 195 1.32 2.25 8.14
N LYS A 196 0.93 2.90 9.24
CA LYS A 196 0.87 2.24 10.56
C LYS A 196 -0.11 1.08 10.60
N GLN A 197 -1.26 1.18 9.91
CA GLN A 197 -2.23 0.09 9.86
C GLN A 197 -1.67 -1.13 9.13
N LEU A 198 -1.06 -0.95 7.95
CA LEU A 198 -0.46 -2.06 7.22
C LEU A 198 0.74 -2.66 7.95
N GLN A 199 1.59 -1.83 8.57
CA GLN A 199 2.73 -2.28 9.36
C GLN A 199 2.32 -3.17 10.52
N ASN A 200 1.18 -2.89 11.15
CA ASN A 200 0.65 -3.62 12.30
C ASN A 200 -0.38 -4.69 11.91
N ALA A 201 -0.68 -4.88 10.63
CA ALA A 201 -1.58 -5.92 10.19
C ALA A 201 -1.01 -7.29 10.56
N GLU A 202 -1.79 -8.08 11.27
CA GLU A 202 -1.43 -9.44 11.62
C GLU A 202 -1.42 -10.30 10.37
N ILE A 203 -0.43 -11.16 10.25
CA ILE A 203 -0.34 -12.16 9.19
C ILE A 203 -0.41 -13.52 9.85
N LEU A 204 -1.48 -14.24 9.56
CA LEU A 204 -1.83 -15.46 10.27
C LEU A 204 -1.46 -16.71 9.48
N GLY A 205 -1.19 -17.80 10.20
CA GLY A 205 -0.95 -19.09 9.61
C GLY A 205 -1.39 -20.23 10.50
N LYS A 206 -1.58 -21.40 9.89
CA LYS A 206 -1.96 -22.64 10.60
C LYS A 206 -1.17 -23.83 10.07
N ILE A 207 -1.00 -24.84 10.92
CA ILE A 207 -0.52 -26.17 10.57
C ILE A 207 -1.19 -27.19 11.50
N ASN A 208 -2.38 -27.66 11.14
CA ASN A 208 -3.24 -28.46 12.02
C ASN A 208 -4.05 -29.54 11.29
N GLY A 209 -3.65 -29.84 10.03
CA GLY A 209 -4.17 -30.93 9.26
C GLY A 209 -5.45 -30.64 8.48
N ALA A 210 -6.07 -31.68 7.99
CA ALA A 210 -7.10 -31.67 6.93
C ALA A 210 -8.35 -30.85 7.26
N VAL A 211 -8.69 -30.66 8.54
CA VAL A 211 -9.89 -29.90 8.97
C VAL A 211 -9.62 -29.04 10.21
N GLY A 212 -8.36 -28.84 10.57
CA GLY A 212 -7.98 -27.98 11.69
C GLY A 212 -8.04 -28.62 13.08
N ASN A 213 -8.10 -29.95 13.17
CA ASN A 213 -8.32 -30.66 14.43
C ASN A 213 -7.17 -31.60 14.82
N TYR A 214 -6.02 -31.57 14.13
CA TYR A 214 -4.87 -32.46 14.39
C TYR A 214 -5.17 -33.96 14.31
N ASN A 215 -6.20 -34.38 13.58
CA ASN A 215 -6.64 -35.78 13.55
C ASN A 215 -5.51 -36.77 13.22
N ALA A 216 -4.73 -36.52 12.16
CA ALA A 216 -3.61 -37.36 11.75
C ALA A 216 -2.46 -37.28 12.76
N HIS A 217 -2.15 -36.09 13.26
CA HIS A 217 -1.11 -35.85 14.24
C HIS A 217 -1.37 -36.64 15.53
N LEU A 218 -2.56 -36.49 16.10
CA LEU A 218 -2.97 -37.22 17.32
C LEU A 218 -3.06 -38.73 17.13
N SER A 219 -3.39 -39.20 15.92
CA SER A 219 -3.42 -40.63 15.60
C SER A 219 -2.01 -41.21 15.60
N ALA A 220 -1.01 -40.46 15.16
CA ALA A 220 0.38 -40.90 15.13
C ALA A 220 1.10 -40.71 16.48
N TYR A 221 0.93 -39.54 17.08
CA TYR A 221 1.59 -39.18 18.35
C TYR A 221 0.56 -38.54 19.30
N PRO A 222 -0.21 -39.35 20.05
CA PRO A 222 -1.31 -38.89 20.91
C PRO A 222 -0.86 -38.11 22.14
N ASN A 223 0.41 -38.19 22.53
CA ASN A 223 0.94 -37.57 23.72
C ASN A 223 1.64 -36.24 23.48
N ILE A 224 1.77 -35.78 22.21
CA ILE A 224 2.34 -34.50 21.87
C ILE A 224 1.28 -33.40 21.99
N ASP A 225 1.63 -32.30 22.62
CA ASP A 225 0.83 -31.07 22.61
C ASP A 225 0.95 -30.38 21.22
N TRP A 226 0.13 -30.81 20.27
CA TRP A 226 0.15 -30.30 18.91
C TRP A 226 -0.28 -28.85 18.80
N HIS A 227 -1.06 -28.31 19.75
CA HIS A 227 -1.37 -26.87 19.78
C HIS A 227 -0.11 -26.06 20.01
N LYS A 228 0.61 -26.35 21.08
CA LYS A 228 1.87 -25.69 21.42
C LYS A 228 2.91 -25.90 20.31
N PHE A 229 2.99 -27.11 19.77
CA PHE A 229 3.90 -27.45 18.67
C PHE A 229 3.66 -26.58 17.45
N SER A 230 2.39 -26.45 17.02
CA SER A 230 1.99 -25.65 15.86
C SER A 230 2.19 -24.14 16.08
N GLU A 231 1.86 -23.63 17.27
CA GLU A 231 2.13 -22.25 17.66
C GLU A 231 3.64 -21.93 17.54
N GLU A 232 4.48 -22.77 18.15
CA GLU A 232 5.95 -22.62 18.09
C GLU A 232 6.47 -22.67 16.66
N PHE A 233 5.94 -23.58 15.83
CA PHE A 233 6.35 -23.69 14.44
C PHE A 233 5.95 -22.47 13.62
N VAL A 234 4.69 -22.06 13.65
CA VAL A 234 4.17 -20.94 12.87
C VAL A 234 4.87 -19.64 13.29
N THR A 235 5.04 -19.41 14.60
CA THR A 235 5.74 -18.22 15.10
C THR A 235 7.23 -18.20 14.74
N SER A 236 7.87 -19.38 14.66
CA SER A 236 9.26 -19.49 14.20
C SER A 236 9.46 -19.05 12.74
N LEU A 237 8.39 -19.05 11.94
CA LEU A 237 8.40 -18.53 10.57
C LEU A 237 8.25 -16.99 10.50
N GLY A 238 8.05 -16.31 11.63
CA GLY A 238 7.87 -14.86 11.70
C GLY A 238 6.45 -14.37 11.43
N ILE A 239 5.46 -15.28 11.48
CA ILE A 239 4.03 -14.98 11.34
C ILE A 239 3.26 -15.42 12.59
N GLN A 240 2.01 -14.99 12.72
CA GLN A 240 1.20 -15.30 13.90
C GLN A 240 0.41 -16.58 13.71
N TRP A 241 0.23 -17.35 14.76
CA TRP A 241 -0.52 -18.59 14.74
C TRP A 241 -2.01 -18.34 14.91
N ASN A 242 -2.82 -18.95 14.02
CA ASN A 242 -4.27 -19.01 14.14
C ASN A 242 -4.70 -20.38 14.74
N PRO A 243 -5.19 -20.41 16.00
CA PRO A 243 -5.59 -21.66 16.66
C PRO A 243 -6.92 -22.25 16.15
N TYR A 244 -7.78 -21.44 15.53
CA TYR A 244 -9.12 -21.86 15.10
C TYR A 244 -9.29 -21.74 13.59
N THR A 245 -9.16 -22.86 12.92
CA THR A 245 -9.24 -22.94 11.46
C THR A 245 -10.04 -24.14 10.99
N THR A 246 -10.22 -24.26 9.69
CA THR A 246 -10.75 -25.46 9.05
C THR A 246 -9.63 -26.16 8.26
N GLN A 247 -9.86 -26.61 7.04
CA GLN A 247 -8.77 -27.01 6.17
C GLN A 247 -7.91 -25.82 5.77
N ILE A 248 -8.52 -24.64 5.62
CA ILE A 248 -7.84 -23.37 5.32
C ILE A 248 -7.63 -22.54 6.58
N GLU A 249 -6.67 -21.64 6.53
CA GLU A 249 -6.70 -20.41 7.30
C GLU A 249 -7.80 -19.53 6.68
N PRO A 250 -8.74 -18.93 7.47
CA PRO A 250 -9.95 -18.27 6.93
C PRO A 250 -9.72 -17.05 6.04
N HIS A 251 -8.49 -16.57 5.91
CA HIS A 251 -8.08 -15.46 5.05
C HIS A 251 -8.59 -14.06 5.46
N ASP A 252 -9.17 -13.91 6.63
CA ASP A 252 -9.64 -12.62 7.13
C ASP A 252 -8.48 -11.60 7.19
N TYR A 253 -7.29 -12.04 7.61
CA TYR A 253 -6.09 -11.21 7.64
C TYR A 253 -5.68 -10.70 6.24
N ILE A 254 -5.93 -11.49 5.19
CA ILE A 254 -5.66 -11.05 3.80
C ILE A 254 -6.60 -9.91 3.42
N ALA A 255 -7.87 -10.00 3.84
CA ALA A 255 -8.82 -8.92 3.64
C ALA A 255 -8.39 -7.65 4.38
N GLU A 256 -7.98 -7.75 5.64
CA GLU A 256 -7.46 -6.62 6.42
C GLU A 256 -6.23 -5.97 5.77
N PHE A 257 -5.30 -6.81 5.30
CA PHE A 257 -4.11 -6.36 4.57
C PHE A 257 -4.48 -5.56 3.33
N PHE A 258 -5.34 -6.12 2.46
CA PHE A 258 -5.71 -5.45 1.22
C PHE A 258 -6.60 -4.23 1.44
N ASP A 259 -7.45 -4.24 2.44
CA ASP A 259 -8.26 -3.07 2.80
C ASP A 259 -7.38 -1.89 3.24
N ALA A 260 -6.28 -2.15 3.96
CA ALA A 260 -5.32 -1.11 4.30
C ALA A 260 -4.62 -0.55 3.04
N VAL A 261 -4.24 -1.42 2.10
CA VAL A 261 -3.62 -1.00 0.82
C VAL A 261 -4.61 -0.20 -0.03
N VAL A 262 -5.86 -0.65 -0.15
CA VAL A 262 -6.92 0.06 -0.90
C VAL A 262 -7.16 1.46 -0.32
N ARG A 263 -7.17 1.63 1.00
CA ARG A 263 -7.32 2.96 1.61
C ARG A 263 -6.13 3.87 1.34
N PHE A 264 -4.90 3.35 1.39
CA PHE A 264 -3.71 4.11 1.00
C PHE A 264 -3.81 4.56 -0.47
N ASN A 265 -4.14 3.64 -1.36
CA ASN A 265 -4.32 3.92 -2.78
C ASN A 265 -5.39 4.98 -3.04
N THR A 266 -6.50 4.93 -2.31
CA THR A 266 -7.60 5.90 -2.42
C THR A 266 -7.12 7.32 -2.05
N ILE A 267 -6.23 7.45 -1.06
CA ILE A 267 -5.63 8.73 -0.70
C ILE A 267 -4.68 9.22 -1.81
N ILE A 268 -3.93 8.33 -2.44
CA ILE A 268 -3.06 8.71 -3.58
C ILE A 268 -3.89 9.11 -4.81
N ILE A 269 -5.00 8.41 -5.10
CA ILE A 269 -5.93 8.81 -6.18
C ILE A 269 -6.45 10.24 -5.93
N ASP A 270 -6.89 10.53 -4.72
CA ASP A 270 -7.36 11.86 -4.30
C ASP A 270 -6.27 12.92 -4.51
N PHE A 271 -5.04 12.62 -4.09
CA PHE A 271 -3.87 13.47 -4.28
C PHE A 271 -3.50 13.68 -5.77
N ASP A 272 -3.50 12.62 -6.58
CA ASP A 272 -3.21 12.70 -8.01
C ASP A 272 -4.23 13.60 -8.74
N ARG A 273 -5.52 13.50 -8.36
CA ARG A 273 -6.60 14.35 -8.89
C ARG A 273 -6.46 15.80 -8.49
N ASP A 274 -6.09 16.07 -7.25
CA ASP A 274 -5.84 17.45 -6.78
C ASP A 274 -4.64 18.07 -7.51
N LEU A 275 -3.54 17.33 -7.67
CA LEU A 275 -2.39 17.80 -8.44
C LEU A 275 -2.74 18.06 -9.91
N TRP A 276 -3.51 17.16 -10.53
CA TRP A 276 -4.05 17.38 -11.87
C TRP A 276 -4.88 18.66 -11.94
N GLY A 277 -5.74 18.88 -10.95
CA GLY A 277 -6.56 20.09 -10.82
C GLY A 277 -5.70 21.35 -10.63
N TYR A 278 -4.70 21.32 -9.79
CA TYR A 278 -3.78 22.43 -9.58
C TYR A 278 -2.94 22.75 -10.83
N ILE A 279 -2.58 21.76 -11.62
CA ILE A 279 -1.93 21.98 -12.93
C ILE A 279 -2.91 22.66 -13.90
N ALA A 280 -4.17 22.20 -13.97
CA ALA A 280 -5.21 22.79 -14.80
C ALA A 280 -5.52 24.24 -14.42
N LEU A 281 -5.43 24.60 -13.13
CA LEU A 281 -5.56 25.95 -12.60
C LEU A 281 -4.27 26.79 -12.72
N ASN A 282 -3.20 26.24 -13.29
CA ASN A 282 -1.89 26.88 -13.41
C ASN A 282 -1.23 27.25 -12.05
N HIS A 283 -1.64 26.56 -10.97
CA HIS A 283 -0.99 26.67 -9.66
C HIS A 283 0.37 25.98 -9.65
N PHE A 284 0.48 24.86 -10.41
CA PHE A 284 1.73 24.19 -10.72
C PHE A 284 2.01 24.24 -12.23
N LYS A 285 3.30 24.32 -12.57
CA LYS A 285 3.84 24.05 -13.89
C LYS A 285 4.54 22.71 -13.89
N GLN A 286 4.63 22.08 -15.05
CA GLN A 286 5.43 20.86 -15.23
C GLN A 286 6.70 21.19 -15.98
N ARG A 287 7.85 20.78 -15.43
CA ARG A 287 9.13 20.87 -16.13
C ARG A 287 9.10 20.00 -17.37
N THR A 288 9.52 20.56 -18.49
CA THR A 288 9.77 19.79 -19.71
C THR A 288 11.09 19.04 -19.59
N ILE A 289 11.07 17.75 -19.86
CA ILE A 289 12.29 16.94 -19.92
C ILE A 289 12.73 16.89 -21.38
N ALA A 290 14.00 17.22 -21.65
CA ALA A 290 14.55 17.18 -22.99
C ALA A 290 14.35 15.79 -23.63
N GLY A 291 13.71 15.76 -24.81
CA GLY A 291 13.40 14.52 -25.54
C GLY A 291 12.03 13.90 -25.21
N GLU A 292 11.30 14.35 -24.18
CA GLU A 292 9.89 13.94 -23.97
C GLU A 292 8.95 14.75 -24.90
N ILE A 293 8.01 14.04 -25.54
CA ILE A 293 6.95 14.65 -26.36
C ILE A 293 5.69 14.76 -25.51
N GLY A 294 5.31 15.98 -25.13
CA GLY A 294 4.14 16.22 -24.28
C GLY A 294 2.78 15.99 -24.97
N SER A 295 2.73 16.20 -26.30
CA SER A 295 1.53 16.00 -27.13
C SER A 295 1.95 15.69 -28.56
N SER A 296 1.26 14.75 -29.20
CA SER A 296 1.49 14.41 -30.62
C SER A 296 1.03 15.50 -31.59
N THR A 297 0.13 16.41 -31.15
CA THR A 297 -0.52 17.39 -32.02
C THR A 297 -0.18 18.83 -31.62
N MET A 298 0.02 19.12 -30.35
CA MET A 298 0.27 20.47 -29.82
C MET A 298 1.60 20.49 -29.06
N PRO A 299 2.71 20.92 -29.69
CA PRO A 299 4.07 20.82 -29.11
C PRO A 299 4.26 21.56 -27.77
N HIS A 300 3.44 22.62 -27.52
CA HIS A 300 3.50 23.43 -26.30
C HIS A 300 2.73 22.80 -25.12
N LYS A 301 1.96 21.72 -25.36
CA LYS A 301 1.09 21.10 -24.35
C LYS A 301 1.83 20.02 -23.58
N VAL A 302 2.04 20.25 -22.29
CA VAL A 302 2.63 19.26 -21.36
C VAL A 302 1.50 18.66 -20.52
N ASN A 303 1.14 17.41 -20.85
CA ASN A 303 0.05 16.71 -20.15
C ASN A 303 0.53 16.13 -18.81
N PRO A 304 -0.28 16.12 -17.75
CA PRO A 304 0.03 15.50 -16.46
C PRO A 304 -0.15 13.96 -16.49
N ILE A 305 0.40 13.30 -17.51
CA ILE A 305 0.17 11.87 -17.80
C ILE A 305 0.66 10.93 -16.69
N ASP A 306 1.62 11.37 -15.89
CA ASP A 306 2.15 10.56 -14.80
C ASP A 306 1.08 10.38 -13.70
N PHE A 307 0.31 11.42 -13.37
CA PHE A 307 -0.80 11.35 -12.40
C PHE A 307 -2.00 10.57 -12.97
N GLU A 308 -2.32 10.75 -14.25
CA GLU A 308 -3.37 9.98 -14.92
C GLU A 308 -3.03 8.48 -14.99
N ASN A 309 -1.77 8.14 -15.26
CA ASN A 309 -1.29 6.75 -15.25
C ASN A 309 -1.37 6.15 -13.84
N SER A 310 -1.03 6.91 -12.80
CA SER A 310 -1.16 6.48 -11.41
C SER A 310 -2.63 6.20 -11.05
N GLU A 311 -3.51 7.16 -11.27
CA GLU A 311 -4.95 7.01 -11.00
C GLU A 311 -5.54 5.76 -11.67
N GLY A 312 -5.25 5.55 -12.96
CA GLY A 312 -5.74 4.40 -13.71
C GLY A 312 -5.25 3.06 -13.14
N ASN A 313 -3.96 2.95 -12.80
CA ASN A 313 -3.40 1.73 -12.22
C ASN A 313 -3.88 1.47 -10.79
N LEU A 314 -4.06 2.52 -9.97
CA LEU A 314 -4.63 2.38 -8.62
C LEU A 314 -6.09 1.94 -8.65
N GLY A 315 -6.85 2.39 -9.65
CA GLY A 315 -8.22 1.91 -9.87
C GLY A 315 -8.28 0.41 -10.14
N LEU A 316 -7.39 -0.11 -11.01
CA LEU A 316 -7.25 -1.54 -11.28
C LEU A 316 -6.77 -2.31 -10.05
N ALA A 317 -5.76 -1.80 -9.34
CA ALA A 317 -5.26 -2.37 -8.10
C ALA A 317 -6.38 -2.55 -7.07
N ASN A 318 -7.14 -1.48 -6.82
CA ASN A 318 -8.25 -1.48 -5.86
C ASN A 318 -9.35 -2.47 -6.26
N ALA A 319 -9.70 -2.57 -7.54
CA ALA A 319 -10.70 -3.52 -8.01
C ALA A 319 -10.30 -4.97 -7.72
N VAL A 320 -9.04 -5.34 -8.02
CA VAL A 320 -8.51 -6.68 -7.75
C VAL A 320 -8.47 -6.96 -6.24
N MET A 321 -7.88 -6.05 -5.45
CA MET A 321 -7.71 -6.25 -4.01
C MET A 321 -9.03 -6.23 -3.24
N THR A 322 -10.00 -5.40 -3.63
CA THR A 322 -11.35 -5.41 -3.05
C THR A 322 -12.05 -6.74 -3.32
N HIS A 323 -11.93 -7.29 -4.54
CA HIS A 323 -12.46 -8.61 -4.83
C HIS A 323 -11.81 -9.70 -3.98
N LEU A 324 -10.48 -9.69 -3.83
CA LEU A 324 -9.75 -10.62 -2.99
C LEU A 324 -10.20 -10.54 -1.53
N GLY A 325 -10.29 -9.33 -0.96
CA GLY A 325 -10.74 -9.11 0.42
C GLY A 325 -12.18 -9.56 0.68
N GLN A 326 -13.06 -9.44 -0.31
CA GLN A 326 -14.46 -9.88 -0.18
C GLN A 326 -14.65 -11.38 -0.44
N LYS A 327 -13.84 -11.97 -1.32
CA LYS A 327 -14.00 -13.36 -1.75
C LYS A 327 -13.31 -14.34 -0.82
N LEU A 328 -12.08 -14.05 -0.39
CA LEU A 328 -11.24 -15.01 0.32
C LEU A 328 -11.80 -15.45 1.68
N PRO A 329 -12.44 -14.57 2.50
CA PRO A 329 -13.08 -14.99 3.75
C PRO A 329 -14.30 -15.90 3.57
N ILE A 330 -14.77 -16.12 2.34
CA ILE A 330 -15.94 -16.94 2.05
C ILE A 330 -15.51 -18.29 1.47
N SER A 331 -15.74 -19.37 2.22
CA SER A 331 -15.53 -20.73 1.77
C SER A 331 -16.71 -21.61 2.18
N ARG A 332 -17.02 -22.63 1.37
CA ARG A 332 -18.11 -23.58 1.69
C ARG A 332 -17.60 -24.60 2.69
N TRP A 333 -18.32 -24.76 3.79
CA TRP A 333 -18.02 -25.68 4.87
C TRP A 333 -16.56 -25.57 5.32
N GLN A 334 -15.80 -26.67 5.33
CA GLN A 334 -14.42 -26.68 5.76
C GLN A 334 -13.45 -26.20 4.66
N ARG A 335 -13.83 -26.28 3.40
CA ARG A 335 -13.17 -25.71 2.23
C ARG A 335 -13.93 -25.94 0.93
N ASP A 336 -13.87 -24.98 0.01
CA ASP A 336 -14.01 -25.19 -1.43
C ASP A 336 -12.71 -24.74 -2.16
N LEU A 337 -12.57 -25.06 -3.46
CA LEU A 337 -11.33 -24.78 -4.21
C LEU A 337 -11.29 -23.37 -4.84
N THR A 338 -12.30 -22.54 -4.64
CA THR A 338 -12.37 -21.22 -5.28
C THR A 338 -11.29 -20.25 -4.77
N ASP A 339 -10.80 -20.44 -3.56
CA ASP A 339 -9.69 -19.70 -2.98
C ASP A 339 -8.39 -19.88 -3.76
N SER A 340 -8.06 -21.10 -4.13
CA SER A 340 -6.81 -21.44 -4.88
C SER A 340 -6.69 -20.66 -6.21
N THR A 341 -7.82 -20.50 -6.92
CA THR A 341 -7.85 -19.71 -8.17
C THR A 341 -7.58 -18.22 -7.90
N VAL A 342 -8.16 -17.69 -6.84
CA VAL A 342 -8.13 -16.27 -6.53
C VAL A 342 -6.79 -15.85 -5.92
N LEU A 343 -6.22 -16.70 -5.04
CA LEU A 343 -4.92 -16.46 -4.37
C LEU A 343 -3.75 -16.29 -5.37
N ARG A 344 -3.82 -16.86 -6.56
CA ARG A 344 -2.81 -16.65 -7.62
C ARG A 344 -2.74 -15.20 -8.12
N ASN A 345 -3.71 -14.35 -7.75
CA ASN A 345 -3.76 -12.94 -8.12
C ASN A 345 -3.29 -11.99 -7.00
N LEU A 346 -2.77 -12.50 -5.87
CA LEU A 346 -2.29 -11.66 -4.76
C LEU A 346 -1.28 -10.59 -5.24
N GLY A 347 -0.32 -10.99 -6.07
CA GLY A 347 0.69 -10.08 -6.60
C GLY A 347 0.20 -9.13 -7.69
N VAL A 348 -0.93 -9.43 -8.34
CA VAL A 348 -1.44 -8.61 -9.46
C VAL A 348 -1.87 -7.23 -8.99
N GLY A 349 -2.67 -7.16 -7.92
CA GLY A 349 -3.07 -5.89 -7.32
C GLY A 349 -1.87 -5.05 -6.84
N LEU A 350 -0.93 -5.70 -6.15
CA LEU A 350 0.29 -5.04 -5.68
C LEU A 350 1.21 -4.60 -6.83
N GLY A 351 1.23 -5.34 -7.94
CA GLY A 351 1.97 -4.95 -9.14
C GLY A 351 1.44 -3.64 -9.74
N TYR A 352 0.13 -3.49 -9.86
CA TYR A 352 -0.48 -2.22 -10.29
C TYR A 352 -0.18 -1.08 -9.32
N CYS A 353 -0.11 -1.34 -8.01
CA CYS A 353 0.31 -0.35 -7.01
C CYS A 353 1.72 0.18 -7.29
N LEU A 354 2.71 -0.71 -7.52
CA LEU A 354 4.09 -0.29 -7.78
C LEU A 354 4.21 0.60 -9.02
N ILE A 355 3.49 0.28 -10.09
CA ILE A 355 3.44 1.11 -11.30
C ILE A 355 2.93 2.51 -10.96
N ALA A 356 1.83 2.57 -10.24
CA ALA A 356 1.18 3.81 -9.86
C ALA A 356 2.07 4.68 -8.94
N TYR A 357 2.63 4.10 -7.88
CA TYR A 357 3.50 4.82 -6.95
C TYR A 357 4.73 5.42 -7.66
N ALA A 358 5.33 4.64 -8.57
CA ALA A 358 6.43 5.14 -9.40
C ALA A 358 5.97 6.29 -10.32
N SER A 359 4.74 6.26 -10.82
CA SER A 359 4.18 7.30 -11.68
C SER A 359 3.86 8.57 -10.90
N THR A 360 3.21 8.51 -9.74
CA THR A 360 2.98 9.68 -8.85
C THR A 360 4.31 10.35 -8.50
N ARG A 361 5.32 9.58 -8.09
CA ARG A 361 6.66 10.11 -7.77
C ARG A 361 7.31 10.78 -8.96
N LYS A 362 7.22 10.17 -10.15
CA LYS A 362 7.72 10.78 -11.39
C LYS A 362 6.99 12.09 -11.69
N GLY A 363 5.67 12.13 -11.56
CA GLY A 363 4.86 13.35 -11.73
C GLY A 363 5.30 14.45 -10.77
N MET A 364 5.42 14.14 -9.47
CA MET A 364 5.88 15.09 -8.45
C MET A 364 7.27 15.66 -8.76
N SER A 365 8.19 14.85 -9.29
CA SER A 365 9.54 15.30 -9.62
C SER A 365 9.60 16.38 -10.72
N LYS A 366 8.50 16.54 -11.48
CA LYS A 366 8.37 17.53 -12.56
C LYS A 366 7.62 18.79 -12.12
N LEU A 367 7.04 18.83 -10.92
CA LEU A 367 6.24 19.96 -10.46
C LEU A 367 7.09 21.17 -10.08
N GLU A 368 6.59 22.33 -10.46
CA GLU A 368 7.09 23.65 -10.03
C GLU A 368 5.91 24.52 -9.63
N VAL A 369 5.93 25.07 -8.42
CA VAL A 369 4.89 25.98 -7.96
C VAL A 369 4.94 27.29 -8.76
N ASN A 370 3.80 27.73 -9.28
CA ASN A 370 3.63 29.01 -9.95
C ASN A 370 3.25 30.11 -8.97
N GLN A 371 4.18 30.44 -8.06
CA GLN A 371 3.95 31.42 -7.01
C GLN A 371 3.42 32.78 -7.49
N PRO A 372 3.90 33.37 -8.61
CA PRO A 372 3.33 34.61 -9.12
C PRO A 372 1.84 34.53 -9.42
N HIS A 373 1.40 33.42 -10.01
CA HIS A 373 -0.01 33.20 -10.34
C HIS A 373 -0.88 33.02 -9.09
N LEU A 374 -0.37 32.27 -8.09
CA LEU A 374 -1.06 32.09 -6.82
C LEU A 374 -1.28 33.42 -6.10
N LEU A 375 -0.27 34.30 -6.09
CA LEU A 375 -0.38 35.64 -5.49
C LEU A 375 -1.34 36.54 -6.29
N GLU A 376 -1.32 36.49 -7.60
CA GLU A 376 -2.25 37.23 -8.46
C GLU A 376 -3.69 36.78 -8.19
N GLU A 377 -3.96 35.48 -8.12
CA GLU A 377 -5.30 34.94 -7.83
C GLU A 377 -5.79 35.39 -6.44
N LEU A 378 -4.96 35.34 -5.41
CA LEU A 378 -5.28 35.83 -4.08
C LEU A 378 -5.62 37.33 -4.10
N ASN A 379 -4.82 38.15 -4.79
CA ASN A 379 -5.04 39.59 -4.91
C ASN A 379 -6.31 39.95 -5.70
N GLN A 380 -6.86 38.99 -6.45
CA GLN A 380 -8.11 39.17 -7.15
C GLN A 380 -9.34 38.79 -6.32
N ASN A 381 -9.18 38.22 -5.12
CA ASN A 381 -10.25 37.65 -4.31
C ASN A 381 -10.26 38.24 -2.87
N TRP A 382 -10.36 39.57 -2.75
CA TRP A 382 -10.41 40.29 -1.46
C TRP A 382 -11.65 39.96 -0.64
N GLU A 383 -12.72 39.46 -1.26
CA GLU A 383 -13.95 39.03 -0.59
C GLU A 383 -13.75 37.91 0.43
N VAL A 384 -12.67 37.14 0.35
CA VAL A 384 -12.35 36.08 1.33
C VAL A 384 -12.08 36.65 2.71
N LEU A 385 -11.70 37.93 2.82
CA LEU A 385 -11.52 38.63 4.07
C LEU A 385 -12.84 38.98 4.79
N ALA A 386 -13.97 38.79 4.14
CA ALA A 386 -15.28 38.94 4.79
C ALA A 386 -15.42 37.99 6.01
N GLU A 387 -14.82 36.78 5.95
CA GLU A 387 -14.87 35.84 7.04
C GLU A 387 -14.20 36.31 8.33
N PRO A 388 -12.92 36.72 8.34
CA PRO A 388 -12.27 37.20 9.55
C PRO A 388 -12.88 38.51 10.06
N ILE A 389 -13.31 39.41 9.16
CA ILE A 389 -13.96 40.68 9.57
C ILE A 389 -15.29 40.38 10.25
N GLN A 390 -16.15 39.54 9.67
CA GLN A 390 -17.40 39.10 10.28
C GLN A 390 -17.17 38.50 11.67
N THR A 391 -16.15 37.66 11.81
CA THR A 391 -15.82 36.99 13.06
C THR A 391 -15.42 38.00 14.13
N VAL A 392 -14.62 39.00 13.78
CA VAL A 392 -14.25 40.10 14.71
C VAL A 392 -15.47 40.97 15.05
N MET A 393 -16.32 41.29 14.08
CA MET A 393 -17.56 42.02 14.32
C MET A 393 -18.45 41.29 15.33
N ARG A 394 -18.58 39.98 15.24
CA ARG A 394 -19.33 39.16 16.22
C ARG A 394 -18.72 39.21 17.61
N ARG A 395 -17.38 39.13 17.72
CA ARG A 395 -16.66 39.25 19.00
C ARG A 395 -16.98 40.54 19.74
N TYR A 396 -17.17 41.65 19.00
CA TYR A 396 -17.46 42.95 19.54
C TYR A 396 -18.96 43.32 19.55
N GLY A 397 -19.85 42.34 19.34
CA GLY A 397 -21.30 42.52 19.48
C GLY A 397 -21.95 43.40 18.41
N ILE A 398 -21.32 43.60 17.26
CA ILE A 398 -21.91 44.36 16.15
C ILE A 398 -23.14 43.62 15.62
N GLU A 399 -24.25 44.31 15.59
CA GLU A 399 -25.49 43.75 15.08
C GLU A 399 -25.44 43.46 13.57
N LYS A 400 -26.03 42.30 13.18
CA LYS A 400 -26.19 41.86 11.81
C LYS A 400 -24.89 41.91 10.97
N PRO A 401 -23.77 41.30 11.47
CA PRO A 401 -22.47 41.38 10.79
C PRO A 401 -22.47 40.77 9.40
N TYR A 402 -23.20 39.68 9.20
CA TYR A 402 -23.33 39.01 7.91
C TYR A 402 -24.03 39.90 6.88
N GLU A 403 -25.15 40.53 7.26
CA GLU A 403 -25.94 41.37 6.37
C GLU A 403 -25.15 42.61 5.93
N LYS A 404 -24.40 43.22 6.84
CA LYS A 404 -23.52 44.37 6.55
C LYS A 404 -22.44 44.03 5.53
N LEU A 405 -21.80 42.86 5.65
CA LEU A 405 -20.79 42.40 4.71
C LEU A 405 -21.40 41.95 3.40
N LYS A 406 -22.60 41.33 3.43
CA LYS A 406 -23.33 40.94 2.22
C LYS A 406 -23.66 42.15 1.33
N GLU A 407 -23.99 43.28 1.91
CA GLU A 407 -24.22 44.53 1.16
C GLU A 407 -22.94 45.02 0.46
N LEU A 408 -21.76 44.86 1.10
CA LEU A 408 -20.47 45.21 0.52
C LEU A 408 -20.07 44.28 -0.62
N THR A 409 -20.35 42.98 -0.50
CA THR A 409 -19.84 41.94 -1.42
C THR A 409 -20.80 41.58 -2.54
N ARG A 410 -22.09 41.94 -2.45
CA ARG A 410 -23.13 41.51 -3.37
C ARG A 410 -23.02 42.18 -4.74
N GLY A 411 -22.72 41.35 -5.80
CA GLY A 411 -22.74 41.77 -7.18
C GLY A 411 -21.63 42.71 -7.62
N LYS A 412 -20.63 42.94 -6.77
CA LYS A 412 -19.45 43.75 -7.08
C LYS A 412 -18.19 43.00 -6.68
N ARG A 413 -17.14 43.16 -7.49
CA ARG A 413 -15.79 42.74 -7.10
C ARG A 413 -15.32 43.59 -5.92
N VAL A 414 -14.98 42.94 -4.82
CA VAL A 414 -14.45 43.62 -3.65
C VAL A 414 -12.99 43.96 -3.91
N THR A 415 -12.64 45.23 -3.73
CA THR A 415 -11.27 45.72 -3.84
C THR A 415 -10.64 45.89 -2.47
N GLU A 416 -9.31 45.94 -2.40
CA GLU A 416 -8.57 46.29 -1.21
C GLU A 416 -9.10 47.57 -0.57
N GLN A 417 -9.24 48.63 -1.36
CA GLN A 417 -9.70 49.93 -0.89
C GLN A 417 -11.10 49.83 -0.24
N ALA A 418 -12.06 49.18 -0.91
CA ALA A 418 -13.42 49.03 -0.36
C ALA A 418 -13.43 48.24 0.97
N MET A 419 -12.57 47.25 1.11
CA MET A 419 -12.44 46.45 2.32
C MET A 419 -11.84 47.29 3.45
N ARG A 420 -10.80 48.08 3.18
CA ARG A 420 -10.17 49.00 4.18
C ARG A 420 -11.12 50.09 4.62
N GLU A 421 -11.84 50.73 3.72
CA GLU A 421 -12.88 51.73 4.01
C GLU A 421 -14.02 51.16 4.86
N PHE A 422 -14.38 49.91 4.66
CA PHE A 422 -15.38 49.21 5.47
C PHE A 422 -14.86 48.99 6.89
N ILE A 423 -13.63 48.50 7.05
CA ILE A 423 -13.00 48.27 8.37
C ILE A 423 -12.91 49.58 9.16
N ASP A 424 -12.56 50.70 8.52
CA ASP A 424 -12.46 52.01 9.19
C ASP A 424 -13.78 52.46 9.81
N LYS A 425 -14.91 52.13 9.22
CA LYS A 425 -16.25 52.49 9.69
C LYS A 425 -16.80 51.57 10.79
N LEU A 426 -16.12 50.47 11.11
CA LEU A 426 -16.57 49.55 12.16
C LEU A 426 -16.46 50.17 13.54
N ASP A 427 -17.43 49.95 14.41
CA ASP A 427 -17.39 50.34 15.81
C ASP A 427 -16.73 49.24 16.65
N ILE A 428 -15.40 49.12 16.51
CA ILE A 428 -14.53 48.19 17.23
C ILE A 428 -13.27 48.89 17.72
N PRO A 429 -12.52 48.35 18.71
CA PRO A 429 -11.29 48.97 19.18
C PRO A 429 -10.30 49.29 18.07
N GLN A 430 -9.60 50.42 18.19
CA GLN A 430 -8.65 50.87 17.17
C GLN A 430 -7.52 49.87 16.88
N GLU A 431 -7.08 49.16 17.89
CA GLU A 431 -6.08 48.11 17.76
C GLU A 431 -6.56 46.98 16.80
N GLU A 432 -7.81 46.57 16.93
CA GLU A 432 -8.41 45.57 16.07
C GLU A 432 -8.61 46.06 14.63
N LYS A 433 -9.00 47.34 14.45
CA LYS A 433 -9.04 47.95 13.12
C LYS A 433 -7.68 47.88 12.45
N LEU A 434 -6.63 48.29 13.16
CA LEU A 434 -5.26 48.26 12.63
C LEU A 434 -4.80 46.82 12.27
N ARG A 435 -5.20 45.84 13.09
CA ARG A 435 -4.90 44.41 12.83
C ARG A 435 -5.62 43.91 11.59
N LEU A 436 -6.90 44.22 11.45
CA LEU A 436 -7.69 43.84 10.28
C LEU A 436 -7.19 44.53 9.00
N GLN A 437 -6.80 45.79 9.06
CA GLN A 437 -6.24 46.54 7.94
C GLN A 437 -4.91 45.99 7.42
N LYS A 438 -4.15 45.26 8.24
CA LYS A 438 -2.91 44.61 7.84
C LYS A 438 -3.17 43.26 7.11
N LEU A 439 -4.36 42.71 7.24
CA LEU A 439 -4.70 41.46 6.57
C LEU A 439 -4.80 41.67 5.06
N THR A 440 -4.24 40.72 4.34
CA THR A 440 -4.42 40.52 2.90
C THR A 440 -4.88 39.08 2.65
N PRO A 441 -5.47 38.74 1.50
CA PRO A 441 -5.75 37.36 1.19
C PRO A 441 -4.52 36.45 1.32
N ALA A 442 -3.33 36.93 0.96
CA ALA A 442 -2.08 36.17 1.05
C ALA A 442 -1.57 35.97 2.50
N THR A 443 -1.97 36.81 3.44
CA THR A 443 -1.56 36.70 4.87
C THR A 443 -2.62 36.04 5.73
N TYR A 444 -3.83 35.86 5.21
CA TYR A 444 -4.93 35.22 5.92
C TYR A 444 -4.88 33.69 5.79
N ILE A 445 -3.79 33.10 6.24
CA ILE A 445 -3.51 31.65 6.14
C ILE A 445 -3.64 30.91 7.48
N GLY A 446 -4.08 31.61 8.54
CA GLY A 446 -4.24 31.02 9.88
C GLY A 446 -2.96 30.34 10.37
N ALA A 447 -3.09 29.14 10.91
CA ALA A 447 -2.00 28.32 11.44
C ALA A 447 -1.40 27.36 10.39
N ALA A 448 -1.60 27.59 9.09
CA ALA A 448 -1.19 26.64 8.05
C ALA A 448 0.31 26.29 8.11
N VAL A 449 1.19 27.27 8.35
CA VAL A 449 2.64 27.06 8.49
C VAL A 449 2.97 26.20 9.70
N GLU A 450 2.41 26.53 10.87
CA GLU A 450 2.62 25.79 12.12
C GLU A 450 2.12 24.35 12.03
N LEU A 451 1.04 24.09 11.28
CA LEU A 451 0.51 22.74 11.07
C LEU A 451 1.46 21.88 10.24
N VAL A 452 2.19 22.48 9.31
CA VAL A 452 3.25 21.76 8.58
C VAL A 452 4.43 21.45 9.50
N GLU A 453 4.86 22.41 10.32
CA GLU A 453 5.97 22.24 11.27
C GLU A 453 5.69 21.16 12.33
N LYS A 454 4.42 20.90 12.64
CA LYS A 454 3.98 19.82 13.55
C LYS A 454 3.76 18.48 12.87
N LEU A 455 4.05 18.35 11.59
CA LEU A 455 3.82 17.11 10.81
C LEU A 455 4.80 15.98 11.16
N SER A 456 5.87 16.25 11.87
CA SER A 456 6.95 15.33 12.28
C SER A 456 6.49 14.06 13.00
#